data_39628c2ed779313287f9277f9277eb99
#
_entry.id   39628c2ed779313287f9277f9277eb99
#
_cell.length_a   1.000
_cell.length_b   1.000
_cell.length_c   1.000
_cell.angle_alpha   90.00
_cell.angle_beta   90.00
_cell.angle_gamma   90.00
#
_symmetry.space_group_name_H-M   'P 1'
#
loop_
_entity.id
_entity.type
_entity.pdbx_description
1 polymer ?
#
loop_
_entity_poly.entity_id
_entity_poly.type
_entity_poly.pdbx_seq_one_letter_code
_entity_poly.pdbx_strand_id
1 'polypeptide(L)'
;MTAPLLTSFDVACSAKHAFHVWTDRIGTWWPPDHTATGRADLIVLEGGVGGRIYERTSDGVEHDWGEVTVWEPPARLVYLWHLRRDRADATEVEIRFIAQGAAATRIEIEHRGWERLGSAAAEWRERNRAGWQTLLPHYLAEIEKRAVTGKEGSR
;
A
#
# COMPACT_ATOMS: atom_id res chain seq x y z
N MET A 1 -9.72 -19.10 -13.65
CA MET A 1 -9.26 -17.72 -13.43
C MET A 1 -9.44 -17.35 -11.97
N THR A 2 -8.39 -16.85 -11.35
CA THR A 2 -8.43 -16.50 -9.93
C THR A 2 -8.98 -15.08 -9.75
N ALA A 3 -10.04 -14.95 -8.95
CA ALA A 3 -10.72 -13.68 -8.75
C ALA A 3 -9.83 -12.66 -8.03
N PRO A 4 -10.00 -11.35 -8.28
CA PRO A 4 -9.30 -10.31 -7.53
C PRO A 4 -9.65 -10.37 -6.03
N LEU A 5 -8.73 -9.87 -5.21
CA LEU A 5 -9.03 -9.55 -3.82
C LEU A 5 -9.64 -8.15 -3.78
N LEU A 6 -10.78 -8.03 -3.13
CA LEU A 6 -11.47 -6.75 -2.97
C LEU A 6 -11.62 -6.46 -1.49
N THR A 7 -11.26 -5.24 -1.09
CA THR A 7 -11.52 -4.78 0.27
C THR A 7 -11.88 -3.30 0.24
N SER A 8 -12.70 -2.87 1.19
CA SER A 8 -13.08 -1.47 1.31
C SER A 8 -13.33 -1.12 2.76
N PHE A 9 -13.07 0.13 3.08
CA PHE A 9 -13.27 0.64 4.45
C PHE A 9 -13.33 2.16 4.40
N ASP A 10 -13.82 2.76 5.48
CA ASP A 10 -13.92 4.21 5.59
C ASP A 10 -12.90 4.74 6.59
N VAL A 11 -12.37 5.93 6.31
CA VAL A 11 -11.45 6.63 7.21
C VAL A 11 -11.95 8.03 7.50
N ALA A 12 -11.70 8.52 8.71
CA ALA A 12 -12.17 9.84 9.18
C ALA A 12 -11.12 10.90 8.87
N CYS A 13 -10.80 11.08 7.59
CA CYS A 13 -9.87 12.12 7.13
C CYS A 13 -10.14 12.43 5.67
N SER A 14 -9.54 13.51 5.16
CA SER A 14 -9.65 13.87 3.73
C SER A 14 -8.97 12.84 2.82
N ALA A 15 -9.41 12.79 1.57
CA ALA A 15 -8.76 11.94 0.56
C ALA A 15 -7.28 12.31 0.39
N LYS A 16 -6.97 13.60 0.44
CA LYS A 16 -5.59 14.10 0.36
C LYS A 16 -4.72 13.53 1.47
N HIS A 17 -5.22 13.53 2.70
CA HIS A 17 -4.50 12.99 3.86
C HIS A 17 -4.36 11.47 3.76
N ALA A 18 -5.43 10.77 3.39
CA ALA A 18 -5.43 9.31 3.23
C ALA A 18 -4.40 8.88 2.18
N PHE A 19 -4.36 9.57 1.04
CA PHE A 19 -3.40 9.32 -0.03
C PHE A 19 -1.96 9.58 0.44
N HIS A 20 -1.75 10.70 1.13
CA HIS A 20 -0.44 11.09 1.64
C HIS A 20 0.13 10.05 2.63
N VAL A 21 -0.69 9.57 3.56
CA VAL A 21 -0.27 8.55 4.53
C VAL A 21 0.09 7.23 3.84
N TRP A 22 -0.67 6.83 2.82
CA TRP A 22 -0.36 5.61 2.08
C TRP A 22 0.95 5.73 1.31
N THR A 23 1.20 6.86 0.69
CA THR A 23 2.34 7.04 -0.22
C THR A 23 3.58 7.59 0.49
N ASP A 24 3.55 8.86 0.80
CA ASP A 24 4.71 9.59 1.34
C ASP A 24 5.12 9.09 2.72
N ARG A 25 4.15 8.60 3.50
CA ARG A 25 4.36 8.16 4.88
C ARG A 25 4.31 6.64 5.04
N ILE A 26 4.43 5.89 3.96
CA ILE A 26 4.30 4.43 3.99
C ILE A 26 5.25 3.79 5.01
N GLY A 27 6.47 4.31 5.13
CA GLY A 27 7.47 3.79 6.07
C GLY A 27 7.11 3.99 7.54
N THR A 28 6.15 4.86 7.86
CA THR A 28 5.79 5.13 9.25
C THR A 28 4.84 4.08 9.83
N TRP A 29 4.13 3.33 8.97
CA TRP A 29 3.12 2.37 9.43
C TRP A 29 3.32 0.95 8.90
N TRP A 30 4.18 0.74 7.92
CA TRP A 30 4.39 -0.59 7.34
C TRP A 30 5.07 -1.51 8.36
N PRO A 31 4.48 -2.69 8.66
CA PRO A 31 5.06 -3.58 9.67
C PRO A 31 6.37 -4.22 9.21
N PRO A 32 7.35 -4.39 10.12
CA PRO A 32 8.65 -4.96 9.76
C PRO A 32 8.60 -6.41 9.29
N ASP A 33 7.61 -7.18 9.69
CA ASP A 33 7.45 -8.56 9.26
C ASP A 33 6.79 -8.71 7.88
N HIS A 34 6.34 -7.60 7.29
CA HIS A 34 5.78 -7.55 5.93
C HIS A 34 6.80 -7.05 4.92
N THR A 35 8.08 -7.31 5.14
CA THR A 35 9.17 -6.88 4.27
C THR A 35 9.87 -8.09 3.63
N ALA A 36 10.75 -7.84 2.67
CA ALA A 36 11.52 -8.91 2.03
C ALA A 36 12.58 -9.50 2.96
N THR A 37 13.20 -8.65 3.79
CA THR A 37 14.34 -9.06 4.63
C THR A 37 13.99 -9.25 6.11
N GLY A 38 12.89 -8.67 6.58
CA GLY A 38 12.57 -8.62 8.01
C GLY A 38 13.44 -7.63 8.78
N ARG A 39 14.30 -6.87 8.12
CA ARG A 39 15.25 -5.93 8.74
C ARG A 39 15.39 -4.63 7.94
N ALA A 40 14.30 -4.19 7.33
CA ALA A 40 14.28 -2.94 6.57
C ALA A 40 14.55 -1.75 7.49
N ASP A 41 15.48 -0.91 7.10
CA ASP A 41 15.79 0.35 7.78
C ASP A 41 14.94 1.48 7.22
N LEU A 42 14.56 1.39 5.95
CA LEU A 42 13.78 2.39 5.25
C LEU A 42 12.84 1.72 4.26
N ILE A 43 11.61 2.19 4.19
CA ILE A 43 10.61 1.74 3.21
C ILE A 43 10.12 2.98 2.47
N VAL A 44 10.18 2.95 1.14
CA VAL A 44 9.87 4.10 0.29
C VAL A 44 8.90 3.71 -0.82
N LEU A 45 7.92 4.58 -1.06
CA LEU A 45 7.11 4.59 -2.27
C LEU A 45 7.38 5.92 -2.96
N GLU A 46 8.12 5.88 -4.06
CA GLU A 46 8.43 7.09 -4.83
C GLU A 46 7.20 7.55 -5.58
N GLY A 47 6.91 8.85 -5.56
CA GLY A 47 5.76 9.41 -6.25
C GLY A 47 5.92 9.44 -7.75
N GLY A 48 4.79 9.44 -8.46
CA GLY A 48 4.76 9.53 -9.92
C GLY A 48 4.82 8.17 -10.62
N VAL A 49 4.41 8.15 -11.87
CA VAL A 49 4.51 6.95 -12.73
C VAL A 49 5.97 6.57 -12.89
N GLY A 50 6.28 5.29 -12.71
CA GLY A 50 7.65 4.79 -12.73
C GLY A 50 8.33 4.81 -11.36
N GLY A 51 7.68 5.39 -10.35
CA GLY A 51 8.19 5.41 -8.98
C GLY A 51 8.37 3.99 -8.45
N ARG A 52 9.47 3.76 -7.74
CA ARG A 52 9.78 2.45 -7.17
C ARG A 52 9.18 2.32 -5.78
N ILE A 53 8.78 1.10 -5.43
CA ILE A 53 8.45 0.75 -4.06
C ILE A 53 9.53 -0.21 -3.60
N TYR A 54 10.25 0.13 -2.54
CA TYR A 54 11.40 -0.67 -2.12
C TYR A 54 11.69 -0.52 -0.64
N GLU A 55 12.48 -1.47 -0.12
CA GLU A 55 13.09 -1.37 1.20
C GLU A 55 14.59 -1.25 1.05
N ARG A 56 15.20 -0.55 2.01
CA ARG A 56 16.66 -0.46 2.12
C ARG A 56 17.07 -0.98 3.48
N THR A 57 18.06 -1.87 3.51
CA THR A 57 18.65 -2.35 4.77
C THR A 57 19.79 -1.44 5.19
N SER A 58 20.27 -1.59 6.44
CA SER A 58 21.30 -0.72 7.01
C SER A 58 22.62 -0.77 6.27
N ASP A 59 22.88 -1.84 5.51
CA ASP A 59 24.07 -1.99 4.67
C ASP A 59 23.93 -1.26 3.32
N GLY A 60 22.82 -0.58 3.06
CA GLY A 60 22.57 0.18 1.84
C GLY A 60 22.00 -0.63 0.69
N VAL A 61 21.72 -1.91 0.88
CA VAL A 61 21.14 -2.76 -0.17
C VAL A 61 19.64 -2.47 -0.28
N GLU A 62 19.18 -2.30 -1.53
CA GLU A 62 17.76 -2.04 -1.83
C GLU A 62 17.11 -3.28 -2.42
N HIS A 63 15.88 -3.54 -1.99
CA HIS A 63 15.07 -4.67 -2.45
C HIS A 63 13.77 -4.12 -3.00
N ASP A 64 13.55 -4.25 -4.31
CA ASP A 64 12.35 -3.73 -4.97
C ASP A 64 11.13 -4.58 -4.64
N TRP A 65 10.01 -3.90 -4.36
CA TRP A 65 8.71 -4.52 -4.09
C TRP A 65 7.72 -4.30 -5.22
N GLY A 66 7.88 -3.20 -5.96
CA GLY A 66 6.93 -2.83 -7.00
C GLY A 66 7.27 -1.52 -7.69
N GLU A 67 6.35 -1.11 -8.55
CA GLU A 67 6.50 0.09 -9.36
C GLU A 67 5.14 0.74 -9.61
N VAL A 68 5.05 2.06 -9.46
CA VAL A 68 3.83 2.82 -9.69
C VAL A 68 3.53 2.89 -11.18
N THR A 69 2.32 2.53 -11.57
CA THR A 69 1.85 2.58 -12.96
C THR A 69 0.78 3.66 -13.18
N VAL A 70 0.03 4.04 -12.14
CA VAL A 70 -0.93 5.15 -12.20
C VAL A 70 -0.75 6.01 -10.96
N TRP A 71 -0.65 7.31 -11.16
CA TRP A 71 -0.44 8.28 -10.08
C TRP A 71 -1.41 9.45 -10.26
N GLU A 72 -2.53 9.41 -9.56
CA GLU A 72 -3.60 10.41 -9.66
C GLU A 72 -4.02 10.90 -8.27
N PRO A 73 -3.15 11.66 -7.57
CA PRO A 73 -3.48 12.13 -6.24
C PRO A 73 -4.63 13.17 -6.28
N PRO A 74 -5.50 13.18 -5.31
CA PRO A 74 -5.56 12.25 -4.18
C PRO A 74 -6.52 11.08 -4.40
N ALA A 75 -6.89 10.78 -5.64
CA ALA A 75 -8.01 9.89 -5.95
C ALA A 75 -7.62 8.45 -6.24
N ARG A 76 -6.48 8.21 -6.89
CA ARG A 76 -6.20 6.87 -7.40
C ARG A 76 -4.70 6.59 -7.48
N LEU A 77 -4.32 5.36 -7.11
CA LEU A 77 -2.96 4.86 -7.14
C LEU A 77 -3.00 3.42 -7.64
N VAL A 78 -2.17 3.09 -8.63
CA VAL A 78 -2.01 1.71 -9.09
C VAL A 78 -0.53 1.39 -9.14
N TYR A 79 -0.16 0.21 -8.65
CA TYR A 79 1.22 -0.23 -8.71
C TYR A 79 1.34 -1.74 -8.93
N LEU A 80 2.43 -2.15 -9.54
CA LEU A 80 2.83 -3.54 -9.64
C LEU A 80 3.36 -3.98 -8.28
N TRP A 81 3.12 -5.25 -7.94
CA TRP A 81 3.47 -5.79 -6.62
C TRP A 81 4.11 -7.15 -6.74
N HIS A 82 5.36 -7.25 -6.25
CA HIS A 82 6.10 -8.51 -6.31
C HIS A 82 6.98 -8.74 -5.07
N LEU A 83 6.52 -8.28 -3.92
CA LEU A 83 7.22 -8.51 -2.65
C LEU A 83 7.56 -9.99 -2.48
N ARG A 84 8.84 -10.29 -2.31
CA ARG A 84 9.39 -11.65 -2.21
C ARG A 84 9.19 -12.49 -3.47
N ARG A 85 8.98 -11.84 -4.62
CA ARG A 85 8.85 -12.51 -5.92
C ARG A 85 9.62 -11.72 -6.97
N ASP A 86 9.76 -12.29 -8.17
CA ASP A 86 10.37 -11.59 -9.28
C ASP A 86 9.40 -10.61 -9.91
N ARG A 87 9.94 -9.54 -10.49
CA ARG A 87 9.13 -8.54 -11.18
C ARG A 87 8.27 -9.14 -12.30
N ALA A 88 8.78 -10.20 -12.95
CA ALA A 88 8.03 -10.90 -14.02
C ALA A 88 6.72 -11.50 -13.49
N ASP A 89 6.64 -11.79 -12.20
CA ASP A 89 5.48 -12.39 -11.55
C ASP A 89 4.63 -11.33 -10.82
N ALA A 90 4.82 -10.04 -11.13
CA ALA A 90 4.12 -8.98 -10.45
C ALA A 90 2.60 -9.09 -10.61
N THR A 91 1.90 -8.95 -9.52
CA THR A 91 0.46 -8.70 -9.51
C THR A 91 0.22 -7.20 -9.51
N GLU A 92 -1.01 -6.76 -9.47
CA GLU A 92 -1.35 -5.34 -9.57
C GLU A 92 -2.28 -4.94 -8.43
N VAL A 93 -1.96 -3.82 -7.78
CA VAL A 93 -2.78 -3.25 -6.70
C VAL A 93 -3.32 -1.91 -7.16
N GLU A 94 -4.63 -1.76 -7.09
CA GLU A 94 -5.29 -0.48 -7.34
C GLU A 94 -5.95 0.00 -6.06
N ILE A 95 -5.71 1.25 -5.69
CA ILE A 95 -6.31 1.87 -4.50
C ILE A 95 -7.04 3.13 -4.94
N ARG A 96 -8.33 3.20 -4.64
CA ARG A 96 -9.17 4.36 -4.89
C ARG A 96 -9.50 5.04 -3.57
N PHE A 97 -9.29 6.35 -3.52
CA PHE A 97 -9.54 7.19 -2.36
C PHE A 97 -10.73 8.09 -2.71
N ILE A 98 -11.92 7.69 -2.31
CA ILE A 98 -13.17 8.31 -2.72
C ILE A 98 -13.63 9.26 -1.63
N ALA A 99 -13.51 10.57 -1.89
CA ALA A 99 -13.89 11.59 -0.93
C ALA A 99 -15.40 11.52 -0.64
N GLN A 100 -15.74 11.51 0.65
CA GLN A 100 -17.13 11.52 1.12
C GLN A 100 -17.39 12.79 1.94
N GLY A 101 -16.72 13.87 1.56
CA GLY A 101 -16.69 15.14 2.26
C GLY A 101 -15.26 15.51 2.62
N ALA A 102 -15.09 16.64 3.29
CA ALA A 102 -13.76 17.15 3.64
C ALA A 102 -13.05 16.31 4.70
N ALA A 103 -13.78 15.54 5.49
CA ALA A 103 -13.24 14.81 6.64
C ALA A 103 -13.58 13.32 6.63
N ALA A 104 -13.98 12.78 5.48
CA ALA A 104 -14.30 11.36 5.36
C ALA A 104 -13.92 10.86 3.97
N THR A 105 -13.35 9.65 3.91
CA THR A 105 -12.92 9.03 2.66
C THR A 105 -13.24 7.55 2.71
N ARG A 106 -13.80 7.03 1.61
CA ARG A 106 -13.92 5.59 1.40
C ARG A 106 -12.72 5.12 0.61
N ILE A 107 -12.06 4.08 1.10
CA ILE A 107 -10.91 3.48 0.43
C ILE A 107 -11.34 2.13 -0.14
N GLU A 108 -11.08 1.93 -1.44
CA GLU A 108 -11.35 0.66 -2.12
C GLU A 108 -10.05 0.14 -2.68
N ILE A 109 -9.73 -1.13 -2.35
CA ILE A 109 -8.50 -1.78 -2.80
C ILE A 109 -8.89 -3.00 -3.64
N GLU A 110 -8.30 -3.09 -4.82
CA GLU A 110 -8.40 -4.26 -5.68
C GLU A 110 -7.00 -4.78 -5.96
N HIS A 111 -6.72 -6.01 -5.56
CA HIS A 111 -5.46 -6.69 -5.82
C HIS A 111 -5.73 -7.82 -6.81
N ARG A 112 -5.19 -7.71 -8.02
CA ARG A 112 -5.55 -8.54 -9.17
C ARG A 112 -4.33 -9.02 -9.95
N GLY A 113 -4.56 -9.84 -10.96
CA GLY A 113 -3.47 -10.35 -11.80
C GLY A 113 -2.90 -11.67 -11.31
N TRP A 114 -3.65 -12.37 -10.46
CA TRP A 114 -3.21 -13.65 -9.86
C TRP A 114 -2.95 -14.72 -10.90
N GLU A 115 -3.65 -14.68 -12.04
CA GLU A 115 -3.51 -15.63 -13.14
C GLU A 115 -2.08 -15.63 -13.70
N ARG A 116 -1.33 -14.57 -13.52
CA ARG A 116 0.09 -14.49 -13.93
C ARG A 116 0.98 -15.48 -13.18
N LEU A 117 0.52 -15.93 -12.02
CA LEU A 117 1.28 -16.86 -11.18
C LEU A 117 0.98 -18.32 -11.49
N GLY A 118 0.13 -18.58 -12.48
CA GLY A 118 -0.18 -19.93 -12.93
C GLY A 118 -0.73 -20.80 -11.80
N SER A 119 -0.13 -21.96 -11.59
CA SER A 119 -0.58 -22.92 -10.57
C SER A 119 -0.40 -22.41 -9.13
N ALA A 120 0.43 -21.40 -8.93
CA ALA A 120 0.65 -20.80 -7.60
C ALA A 120 -0.33 -19.68 -7.28
N ALA A 121 -1.24 -19.33 -8.21
CA ALA A 121 -2.15 -18.19 -8.06
C ALA A 121 -2.99 -18.24 -6.79
N ALA A 122 -3.65 -19.36 -6.51
CA ALA A 122 -4.53 -19.48 -5.35
C ALA A 122 -3.76 -19.35 -4.03
N GLU A 123 -2.56 -19.92 -3.96
CA GLU A 123 -1.72 -19.84 -2.76
C GLU A 123 -1.27 -18.41 -2.49
N TRP A 124 -0.77 -17.72 -3.52
CA TRP A 124 -0.31 -16.34 -3.36
C TRP A 124 -1.45 -15.40 -3.05
N ARG A 125 -2.62 -15.61 -3.69
CA ARG A 125 -3.82 -14.83 -3.38
C ARG A 125 -4.19 -14.95 -1.90
N GLU A 126 -4.19 -16.17 -1.37
CA GLU A 126 -4.53 -16.40 0.04
C GLU A 126 -3.51 -15.78 0.98
N ARG A 127 -2.23 -15.87 0.67
CA ARG A 127 -1.17 -15.21 1.45
C ARG A 127 -1.37 -13.70 1.48
N ASN A 128 -1.70 -13.10 0.35
CA ASN A 128 -1.90 -11.66 0.27
C ASN A 128 -3.21 -11.23 0.96
N ARG A 129 -4.26 -12.06 0.90
CA ARG A 129 -5.49 -11.81 1.64
C ARG A 129 -5.21 -11.71 3.14
N ALA A 130 -4.47 -12.67 3.67
CA ALA A 130 -4.07 -12.66 5.07
C ALA A 130 -3.16 -11.46 5.38
N GLY A 131 -2.25 -11.15 4.47
CA GLY A 131 -1.35 -10.00 4.60
C GLY A 131 -2.11 -8.69 4.69
N TRP A 132 -3.10 -8.47 3.83
CA TRP A 132 -3.93 -7.27 3.89
C TRP A 132 -4.65 -7.14 5.22
N GLN A 133 -5.18 -8.24 5.76
CA GLN A 133 -5.89 -8.23 7.04
C GLN A 133 -5.00 -7.80 8.21
N THR A 134 -3.72 -8.14 8.17
CA THR A 134 -2.78 -7.76 9.23
C THR A 134 -2.15 -6.39 8.97
N LEU A 135 -2.05 -5.97 7.72
CA LEU A 135 -1.44 -4.71 7.31
C LEU A 135 -2.34 -3.50 7.57
N LEU A 136 -3.61 -3.59 7.17
CA LEU A 136 -4.52 -2.44 7.18
C LEU A 136 -4.75 -1.82 8.55
N PRO A 137 -4.81 -2.57 9.66
CA PRO A 137 -4.90 -1.95 10.97
C PRO A 137 -3.76 -0.97 11.28
N HIS A 138 -2.55 -1.22 10.77
CA HIS A 138 -1.41 -0.31 10.96
C HIS A 138 -1.62 1.00 10.22
N TYR A 139 -2.15 0.93 9.00
CA TYR A 139 -2.50 2.11 8.22
C TYR A 139 -3.58 2.94 8.92
N LEU A 140 -4.63 2.29 9.39
CA LEU A 140 -5.73 2.96 10.12
C LEU A 140 -5.24 3.64 11.38
N ALA A 141 -4.35 2.98 12.13
CA ALA A 141 -3.76 3.56 13.33
C ALA A 141 -2.93 4.82 13.02
N GLU A 142 -2.19 4.79 11.91
CA GLU A 142 -1.39 5.96 11.50
C GLU A 142 -2.26 7.13 11.08
N ILE A 143 -3.36 6.86 10.39
CA ILE A 143 -4.33 7.90 10.02
C ILE A 143 -4.91 8.58 11.25
N GLU A 144 -5.36 7.80 12.24
CA GLU A 144 -5.93 8.34 13.49
C GLU A 144 -4.90 9.17 14.26
N LYS A 145 -3.70 8.67 14.38
CA LYS A 145 -2.61 9.35 15.08
C LYS A 145 -2.30 10.70 14.44
N ARG A 146 -2.21 10.76 13.11
CA ARG A 146 -1.91 12.00 12.39
C ARG A 146 -3.06 12.99 12.40
N ALA A 147 -4.29 12.50 12.39
CA ALA A 147 -5.47 13.37 12.51
C ALA A 147 -5.47 14.10 13.85
N VAL A 148 -5.15 13.40 14.95
CA VAL A 148 -5.04 14.00 16.30
C VAL A 148 -3.88 15.01 16.32
N THR A 149 -2.72 14.63 15.81
CA THR A 149 -1.54 15.51 15.73
C THR A 149 -1.84 16.75 14.88
N GLY A 150 -2.54 16.58 13.76
CA GLY A 150 -2.95 17.68 12.90
C GLY A 150 -3.87 18.68 13.60
N LYS A 151 -4.81 18.19 14.39
CA LYS A 151 -5.68 19.04 15.20
C LYS A 151 -4.90 19.84 16.23
N GLU A 152 -3.96 19.22 16.90
CA GLU A 152 -3.09 19.88 17.87
C GLU A 152 -2.21 20.92 17.20
N GLY A 153 -1.67 20.60 16.04
CA GLY A 153 -0.79 21.49 15.28
C GLY A 153 -1.49 22.71 14.69
N SER A 154 -2.81 22.69 14.57
CA SER A 154 -3.58 23.79 13.98
C SER A 154 -4.00 24.88 14.96
N ARG A 155 -3.63 24.77 16.21
CA ARG A 155 -3.95 25.76 17.25
C ARG A 155 -3.00 26.94 17.26
#